data_0e8e17cc666fd638419c7029787d100b
#
_entry.id   0e8e17cc666fd638419c7029787d100b
#
_cell.length_a   1.000
_cell.length_b   1.000
_cell.length_c   1.000
_cell.angle_alpha   90.00
_cell.angle_beta   90.00
_cell.angle_gamma   90.00
#
_symmetry.space_group_name_H-M   'P 1'
#
loop_
_entity.id
_entity.type
_entity.pdbx_description
1 polymer ?
#
loop_
_entity_poly.entity_id
_entity_poly.type
_entity_poly.pdbx_seq_one_letter_code
_entity_poly.pdbx_strand_id
1 'polypeptide(L)'
;MRLSAPIYHLKRRAKLLSREQKIPLHEALDRIATEEGFHHCSLLSARAATTTAAAKLFAQLRPGDIALIGARPGHGKTLMGVEILVEAMKAGHRAAFFTLEFTEKDVSDLFRSIGVDMATFDGHLDLDTSDTVSADSIMKRLVAAPAGTTVVIDYLQLLDQQRHKPALADQVQALRAFARDKGVVVIFLSQIDRSYDSSSKPCPDIEDLRLPNPLDVKVFSKTCFLHEGTVRLRSAS
;
A
#
# COMPACT_ATOMS: atom_id res chain seq x y z
N MET A 1 11.31 -12.72 -0.42
CA MET A 1 11.19 -14.10 -0.92
C MET A 1 10.87 -14.04 -2.40
N ARG A 2 11.69 -14.63 -3.25
CA ARG A 2 11.45 -14.70 -4.70
C ARG A 2 10.54 -15.90 -4.94
N LEU A 3 9.42 -15.73 -5.66
CA LEU A 3 8.58 -16.87 -6.02
C LEU A 3 9.39 -17.92 -6.77
N SER A 4 9.13 -19.21 -6.52
CA SER A 4 9.82 -20.32 -7.17
C SER A 4 9.57 -20.35 -8.69
N ALA A 5 8.42 -19.83 -9.12
CA ALA A 5 8.01 -19.71 -10.52
C ALA A 5 7.04 -18.53 -10.74
N PRO A 6 6.86 -18.07 -12.00
CA PRO A 6 5.82 -17.12 -12.34
C PRO A 6 4.43 -17.59 -11.90
N ILE A 7 3.56 -16.65 -11.47
CA ILE A 7 2.26 -16.98 -10.87
C ILE A 7 1.35 -17.84 -11.75
N TYR A 8 1.43 -17.70 -13.08
CA TYR A 8 0.65 -18.52 -14.00
C TYR A 8 1.07 -20.00 -13.98
N HIS A 9 2.37 -20.29 -13.75
CA HIS A 9 2.87 -21.64 -13.52
C HIS A 9 2.37 -22.19 -12.19
N LEU A 10 2.41 -21.39 -11.11
CA LEU A 10 1.90 -21.78 -9.80
C LEU A 10 0.39 -22.09 -9.85
N LYS A 11 -0.39 -21.26 -10.54
CA LYS A 11 -1.82 -21.53 -10.78
C LYS A 11 -2.06 -22.81 -11.62
N ARG A 12 -1.18 -23.10 -12.59
CA ARG A 12 -1.24 -24.35 -13.37
C ARG A 12 -0.93 -25.57 -12.50
N ARG A 13 0.09 -25.49 -11.63
CA ARG A 13 0.40 -26.53 -10.63
C ARG A 13 -0.80 -26.80 -9.72
N ALA A 14 -1.45 -25.75 -9.20
CA ALA A 14 -2.63 -25.89 -8.36
C ALA A 14 -3.78 -26.61 -9.10
N LYS A 15 -4.01 -26.32 -10.38
CA LYS A 15 -5.01 -27.03 -11.20
C LYS A 15 -4.69 -28.53 -11.37
N LEU A 16 -3.43 -28.88 -11.55
CA LEU A 16 -2.98 -30.26 -11.63
C LEU A 16 -3.17 -30.97 -10.27
N LEU A 17 -2.70 -30.34 -9.20
CA LEU A 17 -2.86 -30.85 -7.82
C LEU A 17 -4.33 -31.08 -7.46
N SER A 18 -5.23 -30.15 -7.82
CA SER A 18 -6.68 -30.28 -7.61
C SER A 18 -7.25 -31.53 -8.30
N ARG A 19 -6.80 -31.83 -9.53
CA ARG A 19 -7.24 -33.00 -10.30
C ARG A 19 -6.68 -34.30 -9.75
N GLU A 20 -5.40 -34.33 -9.42
CA GLU A 20 -4.68 -35.52 -8.90
C GLU A 20 -5.20 -35.93 -7.53
N GLN A 21 -5.39 -34.98 -6.64
CA GLN A 21 -5.82 -35.23 -5.26
C GLN A 21 -7.33 -35.14 -5.05
N LYS A 22 -8.12 -34.83 -6.11
CA LYS A 22 -9.57 -34.64 -6.06
C LYS A 22 -10.03 -33.66 -4.97
N ILE A 23 -9.25 -32.60 -4.74
CA ILE A 23 -9.56 -31.52 -3.81
C ILE A 23 -10.11 -30.29 -4.56
N PRO A 24 -10.89 -29.43 -3.89
CA PRO A 24 -11.37 -28.18 -4.48
C PRO A 24 -10.21 -27.31 -4.97
N LEU A 25 -10.41 -26.60 -6.10
CA LEU A 25 -9.34 -25.76 -6.68
C LEU A 25 -8.85 -24.67 -5.72
N HIS A 26 -9.72 -24.09 -4.89
CA HIS A 26 -9.32 -23.09 -3.90
C HIS A 26 -8.36 -23.67 -2.86
N GLU A 27 -8.59 -24.90 -2.40
CA GLU A 27 -7.72 -25.58 -1.47
C GLU A 27 -6.35 -25.91 -2.10
N ALA A 28 -6.35 -26.38 -3.35
CA ALA A 28 -5.10 -26.61 -4.09
C ALA A 28 -4.30 -25.29 -4.30
N LEU A 29 -5.00 -24.19 -4.58
CA LEU A 29 -4.37 -22.87 -4.70
C LEU A 29 -3.76 -22.39 -3.39
N ASP A 30 -4.44 -22.63 -2.25
CA ASP A 30 -3.91 -22.24 -0.94
C ASP A 30 -2.72 -23.13 -0.51
N ARG A 31 -2.72 -24.42 -0.86
CA ARG A 31 -1.56 -25.30 -0.64
C ARG A 31 -0.33 -24.82 -1.40
N ILE A 32 -0.48 -24.51 -2.69
CA ILE A 32 0.62 -23.94 -3.49
C ILE A 32 1.08 -22.59 -2.91
N ALA A 33 0.15 -21.75 -2.43
CA ALA A 33 0.50 -20.51 -1.77
C ALA A 33 1.31 -20.74 -0.50
N THR A 34 0.95 -21.75 0.31
CA THR A 34 1.69 -22.12 1.52
C THR A 34 3.11 -22.62 1.20
N GLU A 35 3.28 -23.40 0.13
CA GLU A 35 4.62 -23.80 -0.36
C GLU A 35 5.51 -22.59 -0.74
N GLU A 36 4.88 -21.52 -1.25
CA GLU A 36 5.55 -20.27 -1.59
C GLU A 36 5.70 -19.31 -0.38
N GLY A 37 5.27 -19.73 0.84
CA GLY A 37 5.36 -18.94 2.07
C GLY A 37 4.22 -17.96 2.31
N PHE A 38 3.06 -18.14 1.64
CA PHE A 38 1.87 -17.30 1.81
C PHE A 38 0.73 -18.12 2.44
N HIS A 39 -0.03 -17.52 3.36
CA HIS A 39 -1.15 -18.21 4.01
C HIS A 39 -2.32 -18.54 3.06
N HIS A 40 -2.51 -17.72 2.00
CA HIS A 40 -3.60 -17.88 1.03
C HIS A 40 -3.17 -17.48 -0.38
N CYS A 41 -3.80 -18.09 -1.39
CA CYS A 41 -3.55 -17.78 -2.80
C CYS A 41 -3.86 -16.32 -3.17
N SER A 42 -4.80 -15.67 -2.49
CA SER A 42 -5.10 -14.25 -2.67
C SER A 42 -3.87 -13.38 -2.37
N LEU A 43 -3.15 -13.67 -1.28
CA LEU A 43 -1.91 -12.97 -0.90
C LEU A 43 -0.78 -13.23 -1.90
N LEU A 44 -0.61 -14.47 -2.35
CA LEU A 44 0.35 -14.82 -3.39
C LEU A 44 0.04 -14.09 -4.72
N SER A 45 -1.24 -14.04 -5.11
CA SER A 45 -1.67 -13.34 -6.33
C SER A 45 -1.50 -11.83 -6.21
N ALA A 46 -1.86 -11.25 -5.05
CA ALA A 46 -1.63 -9.84 -4.74
C ALA A 46 -0.14 -9.52 -4.81
N ARG A 47 0.71 -10.35 -4.22
CA ARG A 47 2.18 -10.22 -4.27
C ARG A 47 2.71 -10.14 -5.70
N ALA A 48 2.32 -11.08 -6.54
CA ALA A 48 2.81 -11.13 -7.93
C ALA A 48 2.35 -9.93 -8.77
N ALA A 49 1.16 -9.37 -8.47
CA ALA A 49 0.65 -8.18 -9.13
C ALA A 49 1.32 -6.89 -8.61
N THR A 50 1.48 -6.76 -7.28
CA THR A 50 1.93 -5.53 -6.64
C THR A 50 3.42 -5.26 -6.84
N THR A 51 4.30 -6.26 -6.85
CA THR A 51 5.76 -6.05 -7.03
C THR A 51 6.07 -5.24 -8.30
N THR A 52 5.43 -5.57 -9.41
CA THR A 52 5.62 -4.82 -10.66
C THR A 52 4.89 -3.47 -10.63
N ALA A 53 3.74 -3.40 -9.97
CA ALA A 53 2.94 -2.18 -9.88
C ALA A 53 3.55 -1.17 -8.90
N ALA A 54 4.11 -1.62 -7.78
CA ALA A 54 4.82 -0.75 -6.84
C ALA A 54 6.01 -0.06 -7.51
N ALA A 55 6.85 -0.82 -8.23
CA ALA A 55 7.96 -0.26 -8.98
C ALA A 55 7.51 0.73 -10.07
N LYS A 56 6.42 0.39 -10.80
CA LYS A 56 5.85 1.30 -11.82
C LYS A 56 5.29 2.59 -11.21
N LEU A 57 4.60 2.49 -10.07
CA LEU A 57 4.08 3.68 -9.39
C LEU A 57 5.23 4.52 -8.85
N PHE A 58 6.22 3.90 -8.17
CA PHE A 58 7.39 4.59 -7.65
C PHE A 58 8.13 5.36 -8.75
N ALA A 59 8.36 4.75 -9.92
CA ALA A 59 9.02 5.40 -11.05
C ALA A 59 8.26 6.63 -11.59
N GLN A 60 6.96 6.74 -11.33
CA GLN A 60 6.13 7.90 -11.74
C GLN A 60 6.05 8.98 -10.68
N LEU A 61 6.44 8.70 -9.43
CA LEU A 61 6.41 9.67 -8.34
C LEU A 61 7.54 10.71 -8.50
N ARG A 62 7.23 11.93 -8.14
CA ARG A 62 8.16 13.05 -8.15
C ARG A 62 8.18 13.72 -6.78
N PRO A 63 9.30 14.34 -6.36
CA PRO A 63 9.31 15.17 -5.17
C PRO A 63 8.15 16.17 -5.16
N GLY A 64 7.41 16.22 -4.05
CA GLY A 64 6.22 17.04 -3.90
C GLY A 64 4.92 16.39 -4.32
N ASP A 65 4.95 15.15 -4.85
CA ASP A 65 3.73 14.41 -5.20
C ASP A 65 2.98 13.94 -3.95
N ILE A 66 1.67 13.90 -4.10
CA ILE A 66 0.75 13.30 -3.15
C ILE A 66 -0.09 12.25 -3.88
N ALA A 67 -0.01 10.99 -3.43
CA ALA A 67 -0.62 9.86 -4.09
C ALA A 67 -1.62 9.13 -3.20
N LEU A 68 -2.54 8.40 -3.82
CA LEU A 68 -3.53 7.57 -3.14
C LEU A 68 -3.48 6.13 -3.66
N ILE A 69 -3.49 5.16 -2.74
CA ILE A 69 -3.67 3.75 -3.07
C ILE A 69 -4.96 3.27 -2.43
N GLY A 70 -5.94 2.91 -3.25
CA GLY A 70 -7.24 2.41 -2.82
C GLY A 70 -7.39 0.91 -3.03
N ALA A 71 -7.86 0.18 -1.99
CA ALA A 71 -8.21 -1.22 -2.09
C ALA A 71 -9.22 -1.65 -1.03
N ARG A 72 -9.92 -2.75 -1.27
CA ARG A 72 -10.66 -3.47 -0.21
C ARG A 72 -9.70 -4.09 0.81
N PRO A 73 -10.17 -4.35 2.04
CA PRO A 73 -9.41 -5.14 3.01
C PRO A 73 -8.91 -6.45 2.40
N GLY A 74 -7.66 -6.83 2.66
CA GLY A 74 -7.06 -8.06 2.14
C GLY A 74 -6.59 -8.03 0.67
N HIS A 75 -6.81 -6.93 -0.08
CA HIS A 75 -6.39 -6.81 -1.48
C HIS A 75 -4.99 -6.21 -1.67
N GLY A 76 -4.18 -6.14 -0.62
CA GLY A 76 -2.74 -5.87 -0.70
C GLY A 76 -2.34 -4.38 -0.68
N LYS A 77 -3.22 -3.45 -0.22
CA LYS A 77 -2.88 -2.02 -0.15
C LYS A 77 -1.62 -1.74 0.67
N THR A 78 -1.57 -2.27 1.89
CA THR A 78 -0.45 -2.09 2.83
C THR A 78 0.82 -2.72 2.28
N LEU A 79 0.71 -3.93 1.72
CA LEU A 79 1.83 -4.61 1.08
C LEU A 79 2.43 -3.77 -0.05
N MET A 80 1.58 -3.18 -0.90
CA MET A 80 2.02 -2.29 -1.97
C MET A 80 2.70 -1.02 -1.41
N GLY A 81 2.16 -0.44 -0.33
CA GLY A 81 2.81 0.67 0.37
C GLY A 81 4.21 0.31 0.84
N VAL A 82 4.37 -0.83 1.51
CA VAL A 82 5.68 -1.34 1.96
C VAL A 82 6.62 -1.60 0.78
N GLU A 83 6.13 -2.19 -0.32
CA GLU A 83 6.95 -2.41 -1.51
C GLU A 83 7.47 -1.10 -2.12
N ILE A 84 6.64 -0.04 -2.13
CA ILE A 84 7.06 1.29 -2.61
C ILE A 84 8.14 1.88 -1.68
N LEU A 85 7.99 1.74 -0.34
CA LEU A 85 9.05 2.17 0.59
C LEU A 85 10.36 1.43 0.33
N VAL A 86 10.30 0.12 0.07
CA VAL A 86 11.48 -0.67 -0.29
C VAL A 86 12.12 -0.19 -1.59
N GLU A 87 11.33 0.12 -2.63
CA GLU A 87 11.87 0.66 -3.88
C GLU A 87 12.51 2.05 -3.65
N ALA A 88 11.92 2.91 -2.81
CA ALA A 88 12.52 4.18 -2.45
C ALA A 88 13.86 4.01 -1.73
N MET A 89 13.95 3.11 -0.74
CA MET A 89 15.18 2.85 0.00
C MET A 89 16.27 2.21 -0.88
N LYS A 90 15.90 1.31 -1.80
CA LYS A 90 16.83 0.77 -2.80
C LYS A 90 17.39 1.85 -3.74
N ALA A 91 16.59 2.89 -4.02
CA ALA A 91 17.03 4.05 -4.80
C ALA A 91 17.86 5.07 -3.98
N GLY A 92 18.15 4.78 -2.71
CA GLY A 92 18.93 5.65 -1.81
C GLY A 92 18.12 6.77 -1.14
N HIS A 93 16.78 6.74 -1.24
CA HIS A 93 15.92 7.69 -0.55
C HIS A 93 15.61 7.22 0.87
N ARG A 94 15.26 8.15 1.75
CA ARG A 94 14.66 7.80 3.05
C ARG A 94 13.20 7.43 2.87
N ALA A 95 12.71 6.61 3.78
CA ALA A 95 11.33 6.17 3.83
C ALA A 95 10.73 6.43 5.21
N ALA A 96 9.43 6.71 5.28
CA ALA A 96 8.69 6.79 6.53
C ALA A 96 7.36 6.05 6.40
N PHE A 97 7.01 5.28 7.43
CA PHE A 97 5.75 4.55 7.48
C PHE A 97 4.99 4.90 8.76
N PHE A 98 3.80 5.45 8.59
CA PHE A 98 2.87 5.80 9.66
C PHE A 98 1.67 4.87 9.60
N THR A 99 1.42 4.10 10.66
CA THR A 99 0.31 3.16 10.71
C THR A 99 -0.25 3.02 12.12
N LEU A 100 -1.58 2.86 12.23
CA LEU A 100 -2.26 2.45 13.47
C LEU A 100 -2.83 1.03 13.36
N GLU A 101 -2.80 0.41 12.18
CA GLU A 101 -3.33 -0.94 11.98
C GLU A 101 -2.33 -2.03 12.36
N PHE A 102 -1.04 -1.69 12.46
CA PHE A 102 0.05 -2.66 12.61
C PHE A 102 0.99 -2.28 13.74
N THR A 103 1.42 -3.27 14.51
CA THR A 103 2.54 -3.14 15.44
C THR A 103 3.89 -3.15 14.67
N GLU A 104 4.98 -2.73 15.32
CA GLU A 104 6.32 -2.84 14.73
C GLU A 104 6.66 -4.26 14.29
N LYS A 105 6.22 -5.27 15.06
CA LYS A 105 6.39 -6.68 14.71
C LYS A 105 5.62 -7.02 13.43
N ASP A 106 4.36 -6.60 13.30
CA ASP A 106 3.55 -6.87 12.11
C ASP A 106 4.18 -6.22 10.87
N VAL A 107 4.70 -4.99 11.00
CA VAL A 107 5.45 -4.31 9.92
C VAL A 107 6.70 -5.10 9.55
N SER A 108 7.48 -5.56 10.53
CA SER A 108 8.64 -6.42 10.29
C SER A 108 8.26 -7.71 9.53
N ASP A 109 7.14 -8.33 9.91
CA ASP A 109 6.63 -9.53 9.24
C ASP A 109 6.15 -9.22 7.80
N LEU A 110 5.55 -8.04 7.55
CA LEU A 110 5.24 -7.56 6.20
C LEU A 110 6.52 -7.45 5.33
N PHE A 111 7.58 -6.81 5.84
CA PHE A 111 8.86 -6.73 5.12
C PHE A 111 9.42 -8.11 4.83
N ARG A 112 9.43 -9.03 5.81
CA ARG A 112 9.88 -10.42 5.59
C ARG A 112 9.04 -11.15 4.55
N SER A 113 7.73 -10.93 4.52
CA SER A 113 6.83 -11.56 3.53
C SER A 113 7.19 -11.22 2.09
N ILE A 114 7.83 -10.06 1.87
CA ILE A 114 8.37 -9.64 0.58
C ILE A 114 9.85 -9.97 0.39
N GLY A 115 10.43 -10.74 1.32
CA GLY A 115 11.83 -11.19 1.25
C GLY A 115 12.84 -10.11 1.59
N VAL A 116 12.44 -9.13 2.38
CA VAL A 116 13.28 -8.01 2.81
C VAL A 116 13.41 -8.05 4.32
N ASP A 117 14.63 -7.91 4.84
CA ASP A 117 14.88 -7.65 6.25
C ASP A 117 14.91 -6.13 6.47
N MET A 118 14.09 -5.61 7.39
CA MET A 118 14.07 -4.19 7.74
C MET A 118 15.45 -3.69 8.20
N ALA A 119 16.21 -4.53 8.89
CA ALA A 119 17.56 -4.20 9.36
C ALA A 119 18.52 -3.84 8.22
N THR A 120 18.25 -4.32 6.99
CA THR A 120 19.05 -3.96 5.79
C THR A 120 18.96 -2.45 5.48
N PHE A 121 17.91 -1.79 5.94
CA PHE A 121 17.65 -0.37 5.73
C PHE A 121 17.76 0.46 7.03
N ASP A 122 18.55 0.00 7.97
CA ASP A 122 18.75 0.73 9.23
C ASP A 122 19.16 2.19 8.98
N GLY A 123 18.52 3.10 9.69
CA GLY A 123 18.69 4.56 9.50
C GLY A 123 18.00 5.14 8.24
N HIS A 124 17.42 4.33 7.36
CA HIS A 124 16.70 4.80 6.17
C HIS A 124 15.17 4.73 6.33
N LEU A 125 14.66 3.87 7.21
CA LEU A 125 13.24 3.74 7.51
C LEU A 125 12.91 4.37 8.85
N ASP A 126 11.96 5.31 8.83
CA ASP A 126 11.31 5.87 10.02
C ASP A 126 9.93 5.22 10.17
N LEU A 127 9.69 4.52 11.29
CA LEU A 127 8.44 3.83 11.58
C LEU A 127 7.72 4.48 12.76
N ASP A 128 6.43 4.77 12.58
CA ASP A 128 5.56 5.25 13.65
C ASP A 128 4.26 4.43 13.68
N THR A 129 4.07 3.71 14.78
CA THR A 129 2.88 2.89 15.07
C THR A 129 2.07 3.46 16.22
N SER A 130 2.33 4.73 16.61
CA SER A 130 1.63 5.39 17.72
C SER A 130 0.20 5.78 17.33
N ASP A 131 -0.69 5.86 18.32
CA ASP A 131 -2.08 6.30 18.16
C ASP A 131 -2.27 7.82 18.01
N THR A 132 -1.17 8.57 18.06
CA THR A 132 -1.17 10.05 17.97
C THR A 132 -0.90 10.58 16.56
N VAL A 133 -0.91 9.71 15.53
CA VAL A 133 -0.66 10.12 14.14
C VAL A 133 -1.66 11.18 13.69
N SER A 134 -1.14 12.32 13.23
CA SER A 134 -1.87 13.46 12.65
C SER A 134 -0.98 14.17 11.63
N ALA A 135 -1.54 15.03 10.79
CA ALA A 135 -0.73 15.83 9.86
C ALA A 135 0.39 16.59 10.58
N ASP A 136 0.08 17.22 11.73
CA ASP A 136 1.05 17.97 12.54
C ASP A 136 2.17 17.07 13.05
N SER A 137 1.85 15.89 13.62
CA SER A 137 2.88 14.97 14.13
C SER A 137 3.76 14.43 13.01
N ILE A 138 3.18 14.10 11.85
CA ILE A 138 3.91 13.68 10.65
C ILE A 138 4.86 14.77 10.18
N MET A 139 4.36 16.01 10.00
CA MET A 139 5.19 17.14 9.53
C MET A 139 6.31 17.48 10.49
N LYS A 140 6.07 17.45 11.82
CA LYS A 140 7.10 17.65 12.83
C LYS A 140 8.20 16.59 12.75
N ARG A 141 7.82 15.32 12.58
CA ARG A 141 8.76 14.21 12.47
C ARG A 141 9.60 14.28 11.20
N LEU A 142 9.01 14.79 10.11
CA LEU A 142 9.65 14.89 8.81
C LEU A 142 10.30 16.25 8.53
N VAL A 143 10.36 17.16 9.49
CA VAL A 143 10.86 18.53 9.28
C VAL A 143 12.29 18.56 8.69
N ALA A 144 13.15 17.62 9.09
CA ALA A 144 14.52 17.44 8.62
C ALA A 144 14.68 16.38 7.52
N ALA A 145 13.58 15.84 6.99
CA ALA A 145 13.63 14.82 5.96
C ALA A 145 14.18 15.40 4.65
N PRO A 146 15.14 14.73 3.99
CA PRO A 146 15.67 15.19 2.70
C PRO A 146 14.60 15.08 1.60
N ALA A 147 14.73 15.91 0.56
CA ALA A 147 13.90 15.82 -0.62
C ALA A 147 13.96 14.40 -1.23
N GLY A 148 12.84 13.91 -1.75
CA GLY A 148 12.71 12.54 -2.24
C GLY A 148 12.36 11.51 -1.17
N THR A 149 12.32 11.88 0.12
CA THR A 149 11.81 10.99 1.17
C THR A 149 10.40 10.53 0.82
N THR A 150 10.17 9.22 0.83
CA THR A 150 8.87 8.63 0.52
C THR A 150 8.13 8.24 1.80
N VAL A 151 6.94 8.77 1.96
CA VAL A 151 6.10 8.62 3.17
C VAL A 151 4.86 7.82 2.80
N VAL A 152 4.55 6.78 3.57
CA VAL A 152 3.29 6.02 3.46
C VAL A 152 2.50 6.21 4.75
N ILE A 153 1.21 6.54 4.62
CA ILE A 153 0.26 6.72 5.72
C ILE A 153 -0.83 5.64 5.57
N ASP A 154 -0.84 4.69 6.46
CA ASP A 154 -1.81 3.59 6.48
C ASP A 154 -2.75 3.73 7.68
N TYR A 155 -3.93 4.23 7.51
CA TYR A 155 -4.61 4.61 6.27
C TYR A 155 -5.21 6.03 6.38
N LEU A 156 -5.68 6.60 5.28
CA LEU A 156 -6.17 7.99 5.19
C LEU A 156 -7.21 8.34 6.27
N GLN A 157 -8.14 7.42 6.55
CA GLN A 157 -9.21 7.60 7.52
C GLN A 157 -8.70 7.70 8.98
N LEU A 158 -7.44 7.36 9.28
CA LEU A 158 -6.85 7.53 10.61
C LEU A 158 -6.69 9.00 10.99
N LEU A 159 -6.49 9.85 10.00
CA LEU A 159 -6.42 11.29 10.24
C LEU A 159 -7.76 11.87 10.74
N ASP A 160 -8.85 11.12 10.58
CA ASP A 160 -10.23 11.55 10.85
C ASP A 160 -10.84 10.95 12.14
N GLN A 161 -10.12 10.08 12.86
CA GLN A 161 -10.71 9.30 13.96
C GLN A 161 -10.96 10.06 15.26
N GLN A 162 -10.40 11.24 15.45
CA GLN A 162 -10.51 11.97 16.72
C GLN A 162 -11.20 13.32 16.51
N ARG A 163 -12.32 13.58 17.23
CA ARG A 163 -13.13 14.81 17.13
C ARG A 163 -12.38 16.11 17.41
N HIS A 164 -11.23 16.07 18.09
CA HIS A 164 -10.40 17.25 18.40
C HIS A 164 -9.26 17.46 17.39
N LYS A 165 -9.10 16.59 16.39
CA LYS A 165 -8.17 16.82 15.28
C LYS A 165 -8.80 17.74 14.24
N PRO A 166 -8.00 18.49 13.46
CA PRO A 166 -8.50 19.23 12.31
C PRO A 166 -9.24 18.33 11.33
N ALA A 167 -10.16 18.92 10.54
CA ALA A 167 -10.88 18.15 9.51
C ALA A 167 -9.92 17.43 8.57
N LEU A 168 -10.32 16.26 8.06
CA LEU A 168 -9.50 15.45 7.15
C LEU A 168 -8.98 16.27 5.96
N ALA A 169 -9.86 17.09 5.37
CA ALA A 169 -9.51 17.95 4.24
C ALA A 169 -8.35 18.91 4.56
N ASP A 170 -8.39 19.55 5.74
CA ASP A 170 -7.35 20.49 6.19
C ASP A 170 -6.03 19.76 6.41
N GLN A 171 -6.06 18.57 7.02
CA GLN A 171 -4.88 17.76 7.25
C GLN A 171 -4.22 17.30 5.94
N VAL A 172 -5.02 16.85 4.97
CA VAL A 172 -4.52 16.45 3.65
C VAL A 172 -3.95 17.64 2.89
N GLN A 173 -4.57 18.82 2.96
CA GLN A 173 -4.04 20.04 2.35
C GLN A 173 -2.73 20.49 3.01
N ALA A 174 -2.63 20.42 4.35
CA ALA A 174 -1.39 20.73 5.06
C ALA A 174 -0.24 19.79 4.64
N LEU A 175 -0.51 18.48 4.55
CA LEU A 175 0.48 17.50 4.08
C LEU A 175 0.85 17.72 2.60
N ARG A 176 -0.09 18.15 1.75
CA ARG A 176 0.18 18.53 0.37
C ARG A 176 1.10 19.74 0.26
N ALA A 177 0.83 20.78 1.05
CA ALA A 177 1.69 21.97 1.10
C ALA A 177 3.10 21.60 1.59
N PHE A 178 3.17 20.83 2.66
CA PHE A 178 4.43 20.31 3.21
C PHE A 178 5.21 19.45 2.19
N ALA A 179 4.53 18.54 1.50
CA ALA A 179 5.15 17.71 0.48
C ALA A 179 5.81 18.54 -0.62
N ARG A 180 5.13 19.58 -1.09
CA ARG A 180 5.65 20.50 -2.11
C ARG A 180 6.83 21.33 -1.60
N ASP A 181 6.72 21.87 -0.39
CA ASP A 181 7.77 22.71 0.22
C ASP A 181 9.05 21.89 0.47
N LYS A 182 8.93 20.69 1.02
CA LYS A 182 10.07 19.83 1.39
C LYS A 182 10.54 18.91 0.26
N GLY A 183 9.78 18.78 -0.81
CA GLY A 183 10.07 17.83 -1.87
C GLY A 183 9.93 16.38 -1.43
N VAL A 184 9.14 16.08 -0.38
CA VAL A 184 8.84 14.70 0.02
C VAL A 184 7.68 14.15 -0.82
N VAL A 185 7.57 12.82 -0.91
CA VAL A 185 6.45 12.13 -1.57
C VAL A 185 5.54 11.58 -0.49
N VAL A 186 4.25 11.89 -0.52
CA VAL A 186 3.28 11.38 0.46
C VAL A 186 2.29 10.45 -0.22
N ILE A 187 2.14 9.24 0.30
CA ILE A 187 1.24 8.21 -0.22
C ILE A 187 0.25 7.84 0.86
N PHE A 188 -1.03 8.06 0.57
CA PHE A 188 -2.12 7.63 1.43
C PHE A 188 -2.65 6.28 0.98
N LEU A 189 -2.80 5.36 1.92
CA LEU A 189 -3.57 4.14 1.72
C LEU A 189 -5.01 4.41 2.13
N SER A 190 -5.98 3.93 1.36
CA SER A 190 -7.40 4.16 1.64
C SER A 190 -8.22 2.90 1.40
N GLN A 191 -9.28 2.73 2.18
CA GLN A 191 -10.23 1.65 2.00
C GLN A 191 -11.27 2.01 0.95
N ILE A 192 -11.62 1.00 0.14
CA ILE A 192 -12.76 1.06 -0.78
C ILE A 192 -14.04 0.77 0.00
N ASP A 193 -15.11 1.51 -0.30
CA ASP A 193 -16.41 1.33 0.32
C ASP A 193 -16.98 -0.07 0.08
N ARG A 194 -17.80 -0.55 1.00
CA ARG A 194 -18.43 -1.87 0.91
C ARG A 194 -19.49 -1.95 -0.19
N SER A 195 -20.04 -0.80 -0.59
CA SER A 195 -21.02 -0.70 -1.67
C SER A 195 -20.43 -0.93 -3.06
N TYR A 196 -19.09 -0.88 -3.21
CA TYR A 196 -18.46 -1.19 -4.49
C TYR A 196 -18.82 -2.61 -4.96
N ASP A 197 -19.38 -2.69 -6.16
CA ASP A 197 -19.80 -3.93 -6.81
C ASP A 197 -18.87 -4.28 -7.99
N SER A 198 -18.13 -5.37 -7.84
CA SER A 198 -17.22 -5.86 -8.88
C SER A 198 -17.93 -6.45 -10.11
N SER A 199 -19.22 -6.79 -10.03
CA SER A 199 -19.99 -7.26 -11.17
C SER A 199 -20.30 -6.15 -12.15
N SER A 200 -20.47 -4.92 -11.65
CA SER A 200 -20.75 -3.74 -12.47
C SER A 200 -19.48 -3.02 -12.94
N LYS A 201 -18.37 -3.16 -12.21
CA LYS A 201 -17.12 -2.41 -12.43
C LYS A 201 -15.91 -3.29 -12.06
N PRO A 202 -15.06 -3.69 -13.01
CA PRO A 202 -14.01 -4.69 -12.79
C PRO A 202 -12.86 -4.21 -11.88
N CYS A 203 -12.74 -2.89 -11.63
CA CYS A 203 -11.76 -2.32 -10.74
C CYS A 203 -12.33 -1.04 -10.12
N PRO A 204 -12.21 -0.84 -8.80
CA PRO A 204 -12.67 0.39 -8.16
C PRO A 204 -11.92 1.61 -8.68
N ASP A 205 -12.49 2.78 -8.44
CA ASP A 205 -11.83 4.06 -8.67
C ASP A 205 -12.09 5.04 -7.52
N ILE A 206 -11.84 6.31 -7.78
CA ILE A 206 -11.86 7.37 -6.77
C ILE A 206 -13.25 7.61 -6.15
N GLU A 207 -14.31 7.27 -6.88
CA GLU A 207 -15.70 7.39 -6.41
C GLU A 207 -16.08 6.28 -5.41
N ASP A 208 -15.33 5.18 -5.44
CA ASP A 208 -15.56 4.03 -4.55
C ASP A 208 -14.80 4.14 -3.22
N LEU A 209 -14.11 5.25 -2.97
CA LEU A 209 -13.37 5.45 -1.73
C LEU A 209 -14.32 5.57 -0.53
N ARG A 210 -13.98 4.88 0.56
CA ARG A 210 -14.67 5.05 1.83
C ARG A 210 -14.20 6.35 2.49
N LEU A 211 -14.91 7.44 2.28
CA LEU A 211 -14.63 8.75 2.88
C LEU A 211 -15.76 9.11 3.84
N PRO A 212 -15.57 8.96 5.17
CA PRO A 212 -16.58 9.35 6.15
C PRO A 212 -16.84 10.86 6.17
N ASN A 213 -15.83 11.67 5.82
CA ASN A 213 -15.93 13.10 5.65
C ASN A 213 -15.53 13.54 4.23
N PRO A 214 -16.11 14.65 3.71
CA PRO A 214 -15.80 15.13 2.38
C PRO A 214 -14.31 15.46 2.21
N LEU A 215 -13.73 14.97 1.09
CA LEU A 215 -12.38 15.29 0.68
C LEU A 215 -12.36 15.59 -0.82
N ASP A 216 -11.76 16.70 -1.21
CA ASP A 216 -11.51 16.95 -2.62
C ASP A 216 -10.42 16.00 -3.12
N VAL A 217 -10.83 14.95 -3.82
CA VAL A 217 -9.94 13.90 -4.33
C VAL A 217 -8.98 14.38 -5.45
N LYS A 218 -9.21 15.58 -6.01
CA LYS A 218 -8.29 16.24 -6.97
C LYS A 218 -6.98 16.68 -6.31
N VAL A 219 -6.89 16.59 -4.99
CA VAL A 219 -5.64 16.83 -4.26
C VAL A 219 -4.56 15.83 -4.65
N PHE A 220 -4.92 14.60 -5.03
CA PHE A 220 -3.98 13.53 -5.37
C PHE A 220 -3.47 13.65 -6.80
N SER A 221 -2.15 13.76 -6.96
CA SER A 221 -1.50 13.80 -8.28
C SER A 221 -1.44 12.43 -8.96
N LYS A 222 -1.48 11.36 -8.17
CA LYS A 222 -1.48 9.97 -8.65
C LYS A 222 -2.49 9.15 -7.86
N THR A 223 -3.16 8.22 -8.53
CA THR A 223 -4.03 7.25 -7.89
C THR A 223 -3.73 5.84 -8.36
N CYS A 224 -3.84 4.88 -7.46
CA CYS A 224 -3.67 3.46 -7.74
C CYS A 224 -4.80 2.67 -7.07
N PHE A 225 -5.49 1.85 -7.81
CA PHE A 225 -6.55 1.00 -7.28
C PHE A 225 -6.23 -0.46 -7.49
N LEU A 226 -6.43 -1.26 -6.43
CA LEU A 226 -6.14 -2.69 -6.40
C LEU A 226 -7.42 -3.48 -6.23
N HIS A 227 -7.62 -4.48 -7.07
CA HIS A 227 -8.74 -5.42 -6.94
C HIS A 227 -8.39 -6.76 -7.60
N GLU A 228 -8.44 -7.85 -6.82
CA GLU A 228 -8.25 -9.24 -7.30
C GLU A 228 -7.05 -9.44 -8.24
N GLY A 229 -5.91 -8.81 -7.92
CA GLY A 229 -4.70 -8.89 -8.73
C GLY A 229 -4.67 -7.93 -9.92
N THR A 230 -5.73 -7.16 -10.14
CA THR A 230 -5.75 -6.04 -11.09
C THR A 230 -5.22 -4.78 -10.41
N VAL A 231 -4.37 -4.04 -11.11
CA VAL A 231 -3.82 -2.77 -10.64
C VAL A 231 -4.07 -1.70 -11.69
N ARG A 232 -4.77 -0.64 -11.29
CA ARG A 232 -5.08 0.51 -12.15
C ARG A 232 -4.35 1.74 -11.64
N LEU A 233 -3.38 2.23 -12.41
CA LEU A 233 -2.66 3.48 -12.15
C LEU A 233 -3.29 4.61 -12.96
N ARG A 234 -3.47 5.79 -12.36
CA ARG A 234 -3.89 7.03 -13.03
C ARG A 234 -3.05 8.20 -12.52
N SER A 235 -2.68 9.08 -13.41
CA SER A 235 -2.16 10.41 -13.09
C SER A 235 -3.31 11.42 -13.19
N ALA A 236 -3.34 12.41 -12.30
CA ALA A 236 -4.22 13.55 -12.49
C ALA A 236 -3.78 14.28 -13.77
N SER A 237 -4.76 14.60 -14.59
CA SER A 237 -4.56 15.43 -15.80
C SER A 237 -4.40 16.87 -15.43
#